data_32ab9b463e25f30ba7fa91fbf04595e9
#
_entry.id   32ab9b463e25f30ba7fa91fbf04595e9
#
_cell.length_a   1.000
_cell.length_b   1.000
_cell.length_c   1.000
_cell.angle_alpha   90.00
_cell.angle_beta   90.00
_cell.angle_gamma   90.00
#
_symmetry.space_group_name_H-M   'P 1'
#
loop_
_entity.id
_entity.type
_entity.pdbx_description
1 polymer ?
#
loop_
_entity_poly.entity_id
_entity_poly.type
_entity_poly.pdbx_seq_one_letter_code
_entity_poly.pdbx_strand_id
1 'polypeptide(L)'
;MTKPPLTLLLAAPRGFCAGVDRAIKIVEMALDKWGAPVYVRHEIVHNRFVVDSLRDRGAVFVEDLDEVPADRPVIFSAHGVPKAVPAEAARRQMLFVDATCPLVSKVHLEAERHHADGLQMVMIGHAGHPETIGTMGQLPPGEVVLVETVADVAGLQVRDPSRLAFITQTTLSVDDTADIVAALQARFPGIVGPHKEDICYATTNRQAAVKQIAPRIDALLVIGAPNSSNSRRLVEVGQAAGCGYAQLVQRAADIDWRALQGSRCVGITAGASAPEVLITEVLDAFRDRFDAVIEQVETARENVEFKVPRVLRVPA
;
A
#
# COMPACT_ATOMS: atom_id res chain seq x y z
N MET A 1 20.10 21.42 -30.96
CA MET A 1 20.15 22.21 -29.71
C MET A 1 20.70 21.28 -28.63
N THR A 2 21.62 21.73 -27.80
CA THR A 2 22.10 20.95 -26.66
C THR A 2 20.96 20.87 -25.62
N LYS A 3 20.72 19.67 -25.08
CA LYS A 3 19.73 19.48 -24.00
C LYS A 3 20.22 20.22 -22.75
N PRO A 4 19.31 20.84 -21.94
CA PRO A 4 19.70 21.48 -20.68
C PRO A 4 20.13 20.42 -19.67
N PRO A 5 21.16 20.73 -18.82
CA PRO A 5 21.60 19.81 -17.78
C PRO A 5 20.56 19.66 -16.68
N LEU A 6 20.40 18.44 -16.14
CA LEU A 6 19.49 18.13 -15.03
C LEU A 6 20.06 17.00 -14.17
N THR A 7 19.97 17.14 -12.86
CA THR A 7 20.25 16.03 -11.94
C THR A 7 18.97 15.33 -11.54
N LEU A 8 18.92 14.01 -11.62
CA LEU A 8 17.83 13.20 -11.12
C LEU A 8 18.29 12.44 -9.88
N LEU A 9 17.70 12.73 -8.72
CA LEU A 9 17.93 11.95 -7.49
C LEU A 9 16.91 10.81 -7.42
N LEU A 10 17.38 9.61 -7.63
CA LEU A 10 16.55 8.41 -7.62
C LEU A 10 16.56 7.78 -6.21
N ALA A 11 15.47 7.95 -5.47
CA ALA A 11 15.34 7.42 -4.12
C ALA A 11 15.30 5.88 -4.12
N ALA A 12 15.97 5.27 -3.15
CA ALA A 12 15.96 3.83 -2.93
C ALA A 12 15.84 3.52 -1.41
N PRO A 13 15.03 2.53 -1.01
CA PRO A 13 14.22 1.66 -1.88
C PRO A 13 12.99 2.37 -2.49
N ARG A 14 12.52 1.84 -3.60
CA ARG A 14 11.34 2.30 -4.34
C ARG A 14 10.66 1.14 -5.06
N GLY A 15 9.47 1.38 -5.60
CA GLY A 15 8.76 0.38 -6.42
C GLY A 15 8.30 -0.83 -5.60
N PHE A 16 8.10 -1.96 -6.24
CA PHE A 16 7.50 -3.16 -5.64
C PHE A 16 8.11 -3.55 -4.29
N CYS A 17 7.23 -3.82 -3.31
CA CYS A 17 7.60 -4.46 -2.05
C CYS A 17 7.31 -5.97 -2.12
N ALA A 18 7.87 -6.74 -1.18
CA ALA A 18 7.69 -8.19 -1.14
C ALA A 18 6.21 -8.63 -1.04
N GLY A 19 5.34 -7.82 -0.42
CA GLY A 19 3.90 -8.10 -0.33
C GLY A 19 3.21 -7.99 -1.68
N VAL A 20 3.51 -6.93 -2.42
CA VAL A 20 3.00 -6.68 -3.78
C VAL A 20 3.51 -7.73 -4.75
N ASP A 21 4.83 -7.98 -4.77
CA ASP A 21 5.44 -8.98 -5.64
C ASP A 21 4.81 -10.36 -5.44
N ARG A 22 4.66 -10.78 -4.16
CA ARG A 22 3.97 -12.02 -3.82
C ARG A 22 2.53 -12.08 -4.34
N ALA A 23 1.76 -10.99 -4.20
CA ALA A 23 0.36 -10.97 -4.61
C ALA A 23 0.20 -11.09 -6.13
N ILE A 24 1.03 -10.38 -6.89
CA ILE A 24 1.08 -10.49 -8.36
C ILE A 24 1.43 -11.92 -8.78
N LYS A 25 2.49 -12.47 -8.19
CA LYS A 25 2.95 -13.84 -8.45
C LYS A 25 1.88 -14.89 -8.15
N ILE A 26 1.05 -14.68 -7.13
CA ILE A 26 -0.10 -15.56 -6.82
C ILE A 26 -1.08 -15.60 -7.99
N VAL A 27 -1.44 -14.46 -8.57
CA VAL A 27 -2.37 -14.41 -9.71
C VAL A 27 -1.74 -15.06 -10.93
N GLU A 28 -0.48 -14.77 -11.23
CA GLU A 28 0.24 -15.38 -12.35
C GLU A 28 0.31 -16.90 -12.23
N MET A 29 0.72 -17.42 -11.08
CA MET A 29 0.77 -18.86 -10.83
C MET A 29 -0.61 -19.53 -10.85
N ALA A 30 -1.66 -18.82 -10.47
CA ALA A 30 -3.03 -19.32 -10.56
C ALA A 30 -3.49 -19.43 -12.02
N LEU A 31 -3.17 -18.43 -12.85
CA LEU A 31 -3.41 -18.47 -14.30
C LEU A 31 -2.65 -19.62 -14.96
N ASP A 32 -1.38 -19.82 -14.60
CA ASP A 32 -0.56 -20.91 -15.14
C ASP A 32 -1.08 -22.29 -14.70
N LYS A 33 -1.60 -22.41 -13.46
CA LYS A 33 -2.05 -23.67 -12.90
C LYS A 33 -3.45 -24.07 -13.34
N TRP A 34 -4.39 -23.13 -13.37
CA TRP A 34 -5.81 -23.44 -13.59
C TRP A 34 -6.34 -22.94 -14.94
N GLY A 35 -5.52 -22.19 -15.67
CA GLY A 35 -5.93 -21.52 -16.91
C GLY A 35 -6.86 -20.34 -16.66
N ALA A 36 -7.03 -19.53 -17.70
CA ALA A 36 -7.97 -18.41 -17.68
C ALA A 36 -9.44 -18.90 -17.81
N PRO A 37 -10.41 -18.22 -17.21
CA PRO A 37 -10.26 -17.07 -16.35
C PRO A 37 -9.95 -17.44 -14.89
N VAL A 38 -9.14 -16.63 -14.23
CA VAL A 38 -8.95 -16.60 -12.77
C VAL A 38 -9.55 -15.30 -12.24
N TYR A 39 -10.41 -15.41 -11.25
CA TYR A 39 -11.09 -14.24 -10.68
C TYR A 39 -10.26 -13.63 -9.55
N VAL A 40 -10.26 -12.31 -9.46
CA VAL A 40 -9.56 -11.56 -8.41
C VAL A 40 -10.53 -10.58 -7.79
N ARG A 41 -10.78 -10.73 -6.49
CA ARG A 41 -11.67 -9.84 -5.75
C ARG A 41 -10.94 -8.56 -5.39
N HIS A 42 -11.44 -7.42 -5.89
CA HIS A 42 -10.81 -6.11 -5.95
C HIS A 42 -9.50 -6.11 -6.77
N GLU A 43 -8.92 -4.94 -6.98
CA GLU A 43 -7.57 -4.85 -7.55
C GLU A 43 -6.58 -5.63 -6.67
N ILE A 44 -5.76 -6.48 -7.28
CA ILE A 44 -4.77 -7.28 -6.54
C ILE A 44 -3.82 -6.38 -5.75
N VAL A 45 -3.46 -5.26 -6.35
CA VAL A 45 -2.71 -4.12 -5.79
C VAL A 45 -3.17 -2.84 -6.48
N HIS A 46 -3.05 -1.69 -5.84
CA HIS A 46 -3.44 -0.39 -6.41
C HIS A 46 -2.42 0.08 -7.45
N ASN A 47 -2.49 -0.49 -8.64
CA ASN A 47 -1.72 -0.05 -9.81
C ASN A 47 -2.39 -0.52 -11.10
N ARG A 48 -2.90 0.43 -11.90
CA ARG A 48 -3.65 0.13 -13.13
C ARG A 48 -2.82 -0.66 -14.14
N PHE A 49 -1.54 -0.33 -14.32
CA PHE A 49 -0.65 -1.05 -15.24
C PHE A 49 -0.56 -2.54 -14.86
N VAL A 50 -0.44 -2.84 -13.57
CA VAL A 50 -0.40 -4.23 -13.07
C VAL A 50 -1.74 -4.92 -13.30
N VAL A 51 -2.85 -4.26 -12.96
CA VAL A 51 -4.21 -4.80 -13.15
C VAL A 51 -4.47 -5.09 -14.62
N ASP A 52 -4.15 -4.17 -15.52
CA ASP A 52 -4.35 -4.34 -16.96
C ASP A 52 -3.46 -5.46 -17.52
N SER A 53 -2.19 -5.55 -17.10
CA SER A 53 -1.30 -6.64 -17.49
C SER A 53 -1.82 -8.02 -17.08
N LEU A 54 -2.44 -8.13 -15.91
CA LEU A 54 -3.05 -9.39 -15.45
C LEU A 54 -4.36 -9.69 -16.20
N ARG A 55 -5.16 -8.66 -16.54
CA ARG A 55 -6.35 -8.80 -17.39
C ARG A 55 -5.99 -9.35 -18.77
N ASP A 56 -4.93 -8.83 -19.39
CA ASP A 56 -4.44 -9.30 -20.69
C ASP A 56 -4.01 -10.78 -20.65
N ARG A 57 -3.64 -11.29 -19.48
CA ARG A 57 -3.33 -12.70 -19.23
C ARG A 57 -4.56 -13.55 -18.86
N GLY A 58 -5.74 -12.94 -18.70
CA GLY A 58 -7.01 -13.63 -18.42
C GLY A 58 -7.45 -13.59 -16.96
N ALA A 59 -6.92 -12.69 -16.13
CA ALA A 59 -7.50 -12.40 -14.84
C ALA A 59 -8.76 -11.55 -14.99
N VAL A 60 -9.80 -11.86 -14.22
CA VAL A 60 -11.09 -11.14 -14.18
C VAL A 60 -11.24 -10.50 -12.81
N PHE A 61 -11.25 -9.18 -12.76
CA PHE A 61 -11.39 -8.44 -11.51
C PHE A 61 -12.87 -8.19 -11.21
N VAL A 62 -13.31 -8.55 -10.00
CA VAL A 62 -14.68 -8.46 -9.51
C VAL A 62 -14.74 -7.78 -8.15
N GLU A 63 -15.88 -7.23 -7.81
CA GLU A 63 -16.10 -6.61 -6.49
C GLU A 63 -16.68 -7.62 -5.49
N ASP A 64 -17.62 -8.46 -5.94
CA ASP A 64 -18.32 -9.41 -5.10
C ASP A 64 -18.13 -10.86 -5.54
N LEU A 65 -18.26 -11.78 -4.57
CA LEU A 65 -18.18 -13.23 -4.84
C LEU A 65 -19.33 -13.73 -5.74
N ASP A 66 -20.43 -12.99 -5.82
CA ASP A 66 -21.58 -13.36 -6.65
C ASP A 66 -21.29 -13.25 -8.15
N GLU A 67 -20.27 -12.47 -8.52
CA GLU A 67 -19.78 -12.36 -9.89
C GLU A 67 -18.87 -13.52 -10.30
N VAL A 68 -18.48 -14.40 -9.35
CA VAL A 68 -17.55 -15.50 -9.60
C VAL A 68 -18.32 -16.80 -9.83
N PRO A 69 -18.18 -17.48 -10.99
CA PRO A 69 -18.72 -18.80 -11.21
C PRO A 69 -18.20 -19.82 -10.19
N ALA A 70 -19.06 -20.74 -9.74
CA ALA A 70 -18.73 -21.68 -8.65
C ALA A 70 -17.57 -22.64 -8.98
N ASP A 71 -17.31 -22.89 -10.26
CA ASP A 71 -16.26 -23.77 -10.77
C ASP A 71 -14.93 -23.05 -11.05
N ARG A 72 -14.84 -21.77 -10.73
CA ARG A 72 -13.64 -20.94 -11.00
C ARG A 72 -12.91 -20.52 -9.74
N PRO A 73 -11.57 -20.45 -9.78
CA PRO A 73 -10.79 -19.97 -8.65
C PRO A 73 -10.96 -18.46 -8.45
N VAL A 74 -11.02 -18.03 -7.18
CA VAL A 74 -11.00 -16.62 -6.80
C VAL A 74 -9.80 -16.31 -5.88
N ILE A 75 -9.17 -15.18 -6.11
CA ILE A 75 -8.03 -14.68 -5.33
C ILE A 75 -8.47 -13.43 -4.55
N PHE A 76 -8.22 -13.40 -3.25
CA PHE A 76 -8.42 -12.21 -2.43
C PHE A 76 -7.18 -11.33 -2.50
N SER A 77 -7.39 -10.01 -2.65
CA SER A 77 -6.30 -9.07 -2.89
C SER A 77 -5.29 -8.94 -1.74
N ALA A 78 -4.17 -8.29 -2.02
CA ALA A 78 -3.10 -8.06 -1.04
C ALA A 78 -3.56 -7.24 0.19
N HIS A 79 -4.63 -6.46 0.05
CA HIS A 79 -5.16 -5.59 1.10
C HIS A 79 -5.88 -6.34 2.24
N GLY A 80 -6.18 -7.62 2.05
CA GLY A 80 -6.99 -8.39 2.98
C GLY A 80 -8.48 -8.19 2.77
N VAL A 81 -9.27 -9.07 3.39
CA VAL A 81 -10.73 -9.07 3.30
C VAL A 81 -11.36 -9.29 4.68
N PRO A 82 -12.60 -8.82 4.93
CA PRO A 82 -13.36 -9.18 6.11
C PRO A 82 -13.50 -10.69 6.27
N LYS A 83 -13.55 -11.20 7.51
CA LYS A 83 -13.74 -12.64 7.82
C LYS A 83 -14.96 -13.28 7.13
N ALA A 84 -15.99 -12.50 6.89
CA ALA A 84 -17.20 -12.95 6.22
C ALA A 84 -16.93 -13.42 4.77
N VAL A 85 -15.93 -12.85 4.08
CA VAL A 85 -15.64 -13.17 2.68
C VAL A 85 -15.09 -14.59 2.51
N PRO A 86 -14.01 -15.02 3.19
CA PRO A 86 -13.56 -16.41 3.11
C PRO A 86 -14.58 -17.40 3.69
N ALA A 87 -15.36 -17.02 4.71
CA ALA A 87 -16.44 -17.85 5.23
C ALA A 87 -17.53 -18.09 4.18
N GLU A 88 -17.93 -17.07 3.44
CA GLU A 88 -18.89 -17.18 2.35
C GLU A 88 -18.33 -17.99 1.18
N ALA A 89 -17.09 -17.79 0.79
CA ALA A 89 -16.44 -18.61 -0.24
C ALA A 89 -16.40 -20.09 0.15
N ALA A 90 -16.09 -20.40 1.41
CA ALA A 90 -16.10 -21.76 1.94
C ALA A 90 -17.51 -22.35 1.96
N ARG A 91 -18.53 -21.60 2.39
CA ARG A 91 -19.95 -22.03 2.37
C ARG A 91 -20.42 -22.38 0.95
N ARG A 92 -19.94 -21.64 -0.05
CA ARG A 92 -20.23 -21.86 -1.48
C ARG A 92 -19.33 -22.91 -2.11
N GLN A 93 -18.43 -23.53 -1.35
CA GLN A 93 -17.45 -24.52 -1.82
C GLN A 93 -16.56 -24.00 -2.96
N MET A 94 -16.29 -22.70 -2.98
CA MET A 94 -15.44 -22.09 -3.98
C MET A 94 -13.96 -22.41 -3.73
N LEU A 95 -13.20 -22.60 -4.81
CA LEU A 95 -11.74 -22.62 -4.74
C LEU A 95 -11.23 -21.20 -4.57
N PHE A 96 -10.67 -20.86 -3.41
CA PHE A 96 -10.11 -19.53 -3.19
C PHE A 96 -8.65 -19.58 -2.73
N VAL A 97 -7.92 -18.52 -3.04
CA VAL A 97 -6.54 -18.29 -2.60
C VAL A 97 -6.46 -16.90 -1.96
N ASP A 98 -5.95 -16.85 -0.75
CA ASP A 98 -5.75 -15.60 -0.04
C ASP A 98 -4.36 -15.02 -0.36
N ALA A 99 -4.33 -13.89 -1.08
CA ALA A 99 -3.13 -13.14 -1.38
C ALA A 99 -2.84 -12.01 -0.38
N THR A 100 -3.61 -11.89 0.71
CA THR A 100 -3.37 -10.90 1.77
C THR A 100 -1.89 -10.84 2.14
N CYS A 101 -1.34 -9.63 2.16
CA CYS A 101 0.04 -9.42 2.57
C CYS A 101 0.26 -9.95 3.99
N PRO A 102 1.34 -10.71 4.28
CA PRO A 102 1.61 -11.21 5.63
C PRO A 102 1.68 -10.12 6.70
N LEU A 103 2.06 -8.88 6.32
CA LEU A 103 2.09 -7.75 7.25
C LEU A 103 0.69 -7.21 7.56
N VAL A 104 -0.24 -7.29 6.61
CA VAL A 104 -1.67 -7.01 6.85
C VAL A 104 -2.29 -8.13 7.70
N SER A 105 -1.97 -9.40 7.39
CA SER A 105 -2.43 -10.53 8.21
C SER A 105 -1.95 -10.43 9.67
N LYS A 106 -0.76 -9.86 9.90
CA LYS A 106 -0.27 -9.57 11.26
C LYS A 106 -1.22 -8.61 11.99
N VAL A 107 -1.66 -7.53 11.34
CA VAL A 107 -2.60 -6.56 11.93
C VAL A 107 -3.95 -7.21 12.23
N HIS A 108 -4.45 -8.05 11.32
CA HIS A 108 -5.68 -8.82 11.52
C HIS A 108 -5.60 -9.69 12.77
N LEU A 109 -4.53 -10.48 12.91
CA LEU A 109 -4.32 -11.36 14.07
C LEU A 109 -4.16 -10.58 15.39
N GLU A 110 -3.55 -9.41 15.33
CA GLU A 110 -3.37 -8.55 16.50
C GLU A 110 -4.70 -7.95 16.95
N ALA A 111 -5.54 -7.51 16.01
CA ALA A 111 -6.91 -7.09 16.29
C ALA A 111 -7.71 -8.17 17.01
N GLU A 112 -7.67 -9.40 16.46
CA GLU A 112 -8.36 -10.56 17.05
C GLU A 112 -7.87 -10.88 18.45
N ARG A 113 -6.56 -10.85 18.68
CA ARG A 113 -5.96 -11.11 19.99
C ARG A 113 -6.40 -10.08 21.03
N HIS A 114 -6.27 -8.79 20.72
CA HIS A 114 -6.69 -7.74 21.63
C HIS A 114 -8.20 -7.80 21.95
N HIS A 115 -9.02 -8.13 20.93
CA HIS A 115 -10.44 -8.33 21.14
C HIS A 115 -10.73 -9.54 22.04
N ALA A 116 -10.01 -10.65 21.89
CA ALA A 116 -10.13 -11.81 22.77
C ALA A 116 -9.73 -11.50 24.22
N ASP A 117 -8.81 -10.56 24.42
CA ASP A 117 -8.43 -10.02 25.73
C ASP A 117 -9.49 -9.03 26.29
N GLY A 118 -10.60 -8.82 25.55
CA GLY A 118 -11.73 -7.95 25.90
C GLY A 118 -11.47 -6.46 25.73
N LEU A 119 -10.50 -6.08 24.86
CA LEU A 119 -10.23 -4.69 24.50
C LEU A 119 -11.07 -4.28 23.31
N GLN A 120 -11.64 -3.06 23.34
CA GLN A 120 -12.22 -2.45 22.15
C GLN A 120 -11.12 -1.88 21.26
N MET A 121 -11.24 -2.05 19.95
CA MET A 121 -10.21 -1.64 19.00
C MET A 121 -10.43 -0.23 18.46
N VAL A 122 -9.37 0.56 18.41
CA VAL A 122 -9.27 1.79 17.64
C VAL A 122 -8.40 1.50 16.42
N MET A 123 -8.95 1.66 15.22
CA MET A 123 -8.22 1.53 13.95
C MET A 123 -7.79 2.91 13.48
N ILE A 124 -6.49 3.15 13.36
CA ILE A 124 -5.97 4.34 12.69
C ILE A 124 -5.82 3.99 11.21
N GLY A 125 -6.58 4.65 10.32
CA GLY A 125 -6.61 4.30 8.90
C GLY A 125 -7.53 5.21 8.11
N HIS A 126 -7.64 4.97 6.81
CA HIS A 126 -8.52 5.76 5.93
C HIS A 126 -9.84 5.06 5.71
N ALA A 127 -10.93 5.79 5.90
CA ALA A 127 -12.28 5.33 5.60
C ALA A 127 -12.38 4.87 4.12
N GLY A 128 -13.05 3.74 3.90
CA GLY A 128 -13.23 3.21 2.55
C GLY A 128 -12.02 2.51 1.92
N HIS A 129 -10.83 2.58 2.54
CA HIS A 129 -9.69 1.85 2.03
C HIS A 129 -9.87 0.33 2.22
N PRO A 130 -9.60 -0.53 1.21
CA PRO A 130 -9.79 -1.99 1.30
C PRO A 130 -9.10 -2.64 2.51
N GLU A 131 -7.87 -2.22 2.85
CA GLU A 131 -7.15 -2.72 4.02
C GLU A 131 -7.88 -2.36 5.33
N THR A 132 -8.39 -1.14 5.45
CA THR A 132 -9.16 -0.69 6.64
C THR A 132 -10.46 -1.49 6.75
N ILE A 133 -11.19 -1.66 5.65
CA ILE A 133 -12.41 -2.48 5.60
C ILE A 133 -12.09 -3.93 5.99
N GLY A 134 -11.03 -4.50 5.41
CA GLY A 134 -10.58 -5.86 5.68
C GLY A 134 -10.24 -6.07 7.15
N THR A 135 -9.49 -5.14 7.74
CA THR A 135 -9.05 -5.20 9.14
C THR A 135 -10.21 -5.00 10.11
N MET A 136 -11.06 -3.99 9.91
CA MET A 136 -12.25 -3.78 10.73
C MET A 136 -13.21 -4.97 10.68
N GLY A 137 -13.31 -5.62 9.51
CA GLY A 137 -14.13 -6.81 9.30
C GLY A 137 -13.58 -8.11 9.89
N GLN A 138 -12.46 -8.08 10.61
CA GLN A 138 -11.99 -9.23 11.41
C GLN A 138 -12.79 -9.40 12.70
N LEU A 139 -13.40 -8.34 13.19
CA LEU A 139 -14.13 -8.30 14.45
C LEU A 139 -15.63 -8.09 14.21
N PRO A 140 -16.49 -8.39 15.21
CA PRO A 140 -17.92 -8.12 15.10
C PRO A 140 -18.19 -6.63 14.86
N PRO A 141 -19.32 -6.28 14.22
CA PRO A 141 -19.72 -4.89 14.02
C PRO A 141 -19.77 -4.11 15.33
N GLY A 142 -19.17 -2.90 15.31
CA GLY A 142 -19.11 -2.01 16.49
C GLY A 142 -17.92 -2.24 17.43
N GLU A 143 -17.15 -3.32 17.27
CA GLU A 143 -15.96 -3.58 18.09
C GLU A 143 -14.72 -2.76 17.65
N VAL A 144 -14.73 -2.23 16.43
CA VAL A 144 -13.65 -1.38 15.91
C VAL A 144 -14.19 0.01 15.61
N VAL A 145 -13.56 1.04 16.17
CA VAL A 145 -13.82 2.45 15.84
C VAL A 145 -12.68 3.01 15.01
N LEU A 146 -13.01 3.75 13.94
CA LEU A 146 -12.04 4.32 13.01
C LEU A 146 -11.65 5.73 13.45
N VAL A 147 -10.36 6.04 13.32
CA VAL A 147 -9.76 7.36 13.50
C VAL A 147 -8.87 7.64 12.30
N GLU A 148 -9.06 8.79 11.66
CA GLU A 148 -8.26 9.22 10.50
C GLU A 148 -7.30 10.36 10.85
N THR A 149 -7.68 11.21 11.81
CA THR A 149 -6.96 12.43 12.17
C THR A 149 -6.88 12.63 13.69
N VAL A 150 -5.98 13.52 14.12
CA VAL A 150 -5.91 13.96 15.54
C VAL A 150 -7.24 14.57 16.01
N ALA A 151 -7.96 15.28 15.13
CA ALA A 151 -9.25 15.87 15.46
C ALA A 151 -10.32 14.81 15.81
N ASP A 152 -10.31 13.66 15.14
CA ASP A 152 -11.25 12.56 15.41
C ASP A 152 -11.06 11.99 16.81
N VAL A 153 -9.82 11.99 17.33
CA VAL A 153 -9.51 11.51 18.67
C VAL A 153 -10.30 12.29 19.71
N ALA A 154 -10.48 13.61 19.55
CA ALA A 154 -11.20 14.43 20.50
C ALA A 154 -12.69 14.05 20.62
N GLY A 155 -13.32 13.66 19.51
CA GLY A 155 -14.73 13.25 19.44
C GLY A 155 -14.98 11.76 19.63
N LEU A 156 -13.93 10.94 19.77
CA LEU A 156 -14.03 9.50 19.78
C LEU A 156 -14.93 8.96 20.91
N GLN A 157 -15.94 8.18 20.53
CA GLN A 157 -16.83 7.49 21.48
C GLN A 157 -16.37 6.04 21.64
N VAL A 158 -16.12 5.64 22.88
CA VAL A 158 -15.66 4.29 23.23
C VAL A 158 -16.52 3.70 24.35
N ARG A 159 -16.59 2.38 24.39
CA ARG A 159 -17.40 1.65 25.39
C ARG A 159 -16.83 1.79 26.81
N ASP A 160 -15.53 1.56 26.94
CA ASP A 160 -14.79 1.67 28.21
C ASP A 160 -13.40 2.27 27.92
N PRO A 161 -13.13 3.50 28.38
CA PRO A 161 -11.85 4.18 28.21
C PRO A 161 -10.64 3.45 28.81
N SER A 162 -10.86 2.54 29.74
CA SER A 162 -9.79 1.76 30.39
C SER A 162 -9.44 0.47 29.66
N ARG A 163 -10.23 0.06 28.66
CA ARG A 163 -10.11 -1.21 27.95
C ARG A 163 -10.05 -1.02 26.44
N LEU A 164 -8.99 -0.36 26.01
CA LEU A 164 -8.76 -0.01 24.60
C LEU A 164 -7.43 -0.56 24.11
N ALA A 165 -7.39 -0.94 22.83
CA ALA A 165 -6.17 -1.12 22.08
C ALA A 165 -6.28 -0.39 20.74
N PHE A 166 -5.14 -0.06 20.13
CA PHE A 166 -5.13 0.49 18.77
C PHE A 166 -4.25 -0.33 17.84
N ILE A 167 -4.62 -0.31 16.57
CA ILE A 167 -3.88 -0.85 15.44
C ILE A 167 -3.88 0.19 14.33
N THR A 168 -2.98 0.03 13.33
CA THR A 168 -2.88 0.98 12.24
C THR A 168 -2.93 0.30 10.87
N GLN A 169 -3.38 1.03 9.87
CA GLN A 169 -3.20 0.68 8.47
C GLN A 169 -1.70 0.69 8.14
N THR A 170 -1.24 -0.26 7.32
CA THR A 170 0.19 -0.49 7.05
C THR A 170 0.85 0.58 6.17
N THR A 171 0.07 1.46 5.53
CA THR A 171 0.52 2.42 4.52
C THR A 171 0.34 3.89 4.90
N LEU A 172 0.20 4.19 6.18
CA LEU A 172 0.04 5.56 6.69
C LEU A 172 1.36 6.36 6.67
N SER A 173 1.24 7.66 6.83
CA SER A 173 2.37 8.52 7.20
C SER A 173 2.87 8.14 8.59
N VAL A 174 4.18 7.95 8.74
CA VAL A 174 4.80 7.62 10.03
C VAL A 174 4.60 8.77 11.03
N ASP A 175 4.81 10.01 10.57
CA ASP A 175 4.74 11.19 11.42
C ASP A 175 3.29 11.49 11.83
N ASP A 176 2.34 11.51 10.87
CA ASP A 176 0.93 11.78 11.17
C ASP A 176 0.34 10.70 12.09
N THR A 177 0.77 9.44 11.92
CA THR A 177 0.35 8.35 12.80
C THR A 177 0.91 8.54 14.22
N ALA A 178 2.15 9.00 14.36
CA ALA A 178 2.73 9.29 15.66
C ALA A 178 1.95 10.37 16.40
N ASP A 179 1.49 11.42 15.71
CA ASP A 179 0.66 12.49 16.28
C ASP A 179 -0.72 11.96 16.74
N ILE A 180 -1.36 11.10 15.95
CA ILE A 180 -2.62 10.48 16.30
C ILE A 180 -2.44 9.56 17.54
N VAL A 181 -1.38 8.76 17.56
CA VAL A 181 -1.06 7.88 18.71
C VAL A 181 -0.79 8.69 19.97
N ALA A 182 -0.04 9.79 19.87
CA ALA A 182 0.20 10.68 21.00
C ALA A 182 -1.13 11.27 21.54
N ALA A 183 -2.03 11.69 20.66
CA ALA A 183 -3.35 12.19 21.07
C ALA A 183 -4.22 11.09 21.71
N LEU A 184 -4.19 9.86 21.19
CA LEU A 184 -4.88 8.71 21.81
C LEU A 184 -4.33 8.40 23.18
N GLN A 185 -3.02 8.36 23.37
CA GLN A 185 -2.37 8.10 24.65
C GLN A 185 -2.63 9.22 25.68
N ALA A 186 -2.66 10.48 25.23
CA ALA A 186 -3.01 11.60 26.09
C ALA A 186 -4.46 11.53 26.58
N ARG A 187 -5.38 11.12 25.72
CA ARG A 187 -6.80 10.98 26.08
C ARG A 187 -7.11 9.69 26.83
N PHE A 188 -6.44 8.60 26.49
CA PHE A 188 -6.62 7.25 27.06
C PHE A 188 -5.26 6.68 27.51
N PRO A 189 -4.76 7.07 28.69
CA PRO A 189 -3.40 6.70 29.12
C PRO A 189 -3.15 5.19 29.24
N GLY A 190 -4.22 4.38 29.34
CA GLY A 190 -4.15 2.93 29.40
C GLY A 190 -4.30 2.21 28.07
N ILE A 191 -4.39 2.95 26.95
CA ILE A 191 -4.56 2.32 25.63
C ILE A 191 -3.35 1.46 25.26
N VAL A 192 -3.60 0.23 24.81
CA VAL A 192 -2.57 -0.74 24.42
C VAL A 192 -2.25 -0.58 22.93
N GLY A 193 -0.98 -0.39 22.61
CA GLY A 193 -0.52 -0.32 21.22
C GLY A 193 -0.18 -1.70 20.65
N PRO A 194 0.15 -1.75 19.35
CA PRO A 194 0.60 -2.96 18.70
C PRO A 194 1.92 -3.44 19.30
N HIS A 195 2.10 -4.76 19.38
CA HIS A 195 3.33 -5.37 19.91
C HIS A 195 4.57 -5.02 19.07
N LYS A 196 4.39 -4.87 17.76
CA LYS A 196 5.38 -4.35 16.80
C LYS A 196 4.68 -3.35 15.90
N GLU A 197 5.41 -2.37 15.43
CA GLU A 197 4.93 -1.38 14.45
C GLU A 197 4.05 -2.02 13.36
N ASP A 198 2.87 -1.44 13.11
CA ASP A 198 1.96 -1.89 12.06
C ASP A 198 2.29 -1.27 10.70
N ILE A 199 2.79 -0.03 10.70
CA ILE A 199 3.28 0.58 9.47
C ILE A 199 4.41 -0.29 8.94
N CYS A 200 4.25 -0.80 7.71
CA CYS A 200 5.16 -1.81 7.20
C CYS A 200 6.52 -1.22 6.81
N TYR A 201 7.57 -2.07 6.87
CA TYR A 201 8.94 -1.69 6.52
C TYR A 201 9.03 -1.00 5.14
N ALA A 202 8.22 -1.46 4.17
CA ALA A 202 8.23 -0.89 2.83
C ALA A 202 7.72 0.55 2.80
N THR A 203 6.71 0.87 3.61
CA THR A 203 6.19 2.21 3.80
C THR A 203 7.22 3.10 4.51
N THR A 204 7.75 2.64 5.64
CA THR A 204 8.74 3.37 6.43
C THR A 204 10.00 3.69 5.61
N ASN A 205 10.54 2.69 4.91
CA ASN A 205 11.76 2.85 4.12
C ASN A 205 11.58 3.83 2.96
N ARG A 206 10.44 3.77 2.24
CA ARG A 206 10.17 4.70 1.13
C ARG A 206 9.95 6.12 1.62
N GLN A 207 9.29 6.32 2.75
CA GLN A 207 9.16 7.65 3.37
C GLN A 207 10.52 8.19 3.82
N ALA A 208 11.37 7.36 4.44
CA ALA A 208 12.73 7.75 4.83
C ALA A 208 13.56 8.16 3.60
N ALA A 209 13.45 7.41 2.49
CA ALA A 209 14.15 7.73 1.25
C ALA A 209 13.70 9.08 0.65
N VAL A 210 12.39 9.37 0.68
CA VAL A 210 11.86 10.68 0.25
C VAL A 210 12.36 11.79 1.16
N LYS A 211 12.29 11.64 2.48
CA LYS A 211 12.80 12.64 3.44
C LYS A 211 14.28 12.94 3.24
N GLN A 212 15.08 11.94 2.87
CA GLN A 212 16.52 12.09 2.60
C GLN A 212 16.82 12.97 1.38
N ILE A 213 16.00 12.84 0.30
CA ILE A 213 16.22 13.61 -0.93
C ILE A 213 15.49 14.95 -0.95
N ALA A 214 14.36 15.10 -0.24
CA ALA A 214 13.49 16.27 -0.30
C ALA A 214 14.21 17.62 -0.13
N PRO A 215 15.19 17.80 0.80
CA PRO A 215 15.91 19.07 0.96
C PRO A 215 16.88 19.39 -0.19
N ARG A 216 17.12 18.44 -1.11
CA ARG A 216 18.13 18.54 -2.18
C ARG A 216 17.51 18.75 -3.56
N ILE A 217 16.18 18.73 -3.67
CA ILE A 217 15.45 18.72 -4.94
C ILE A 217 14.54 19.93 -5.09
N ASP A 218 14.38 20.39 -6.33
CA ASP A 218 13.45 21.48 -6.68
C ASP A 218 12.02 20.93 -6.86
N ALA A 219 11.89 19.65 -7.28
CA ALA A 219 10.63 18.98 -7.52
C ALA A 219 10.75 17.49 -7.20
N LEU A 220 9.63 16.86 -6.81
CA LEU A 220 9.51 15.42 -6.57
C LEU A 220 8.47 14.82 -7.51
N LEU A 221 8.83 13.76 -8.23
CA LEU A 221 7.88 12.89 -8.93
C LEU A 221 7.75 11.57 -8.19
N VAL A 222 6.51 11.21 -7.86
CA VAL A 222 6.15 9.94 -7.24
C VAL A 222 5.42 9.09 -8.29
N ILE A 223 6.03 8.00 -8.73
CA ILE A 223 5.39 7.06 -9.65
C ILE A 223 4.45 6.16 -8.83
N GLY A 224 3.15 6.17 -9.18
CA GLY A 224 2.14 5.40 -8.45
C GLY A 224 0.72 5.73 -8.87
N ALA A 225 -0.24 5.02 -8.31
CA ALA A 225 -1.66 5.20 -8.61
C ALA A 225 -2.33 6.15 -7.60
N PRO A 226 -3.34 6.94 -8.02
CA PRO A 226 -4.04 7.89 -7.13
C PRO A 226 -4.85 7.21 -6.03
N ASN A 227 -5.25 5.95 -6.20
CA ASN A 227 -5.92 5.14 -5.18
C ASN A 227 -4.93 4.35 -4.28
N SER A 228 -3.62 4.45 -4.53
CA SER A 228 -2.59 3.88 -3.66
C SER A 228 -2.29 4.80 -2.48
N SER A 229 -2.67 4.39 -1.26
CA SER A 229 -2.37 5.11 -0.02
C SER A 229 -0.85 5.36 0.11
N ASN A 230 -0.02 4.33 -0.10
CA ASN A 230 1.45 4.49 -0.03
C ASN A 230 1.96 5.56 -1.00
N SER A 231 1.49 5.58 -2.26
CA SER A 231 1.96 6.54 -3.27
C SER A 231 1.55 7.98 -2.92
N ARG A 232 0.31 8.18 -2.45
CA ARG A 232 -0.17 9.50 -2.01
C ARG A 232 0.65 10.02 -0.81
N ARG A 233 0.91 9.14 0.18
CA ARG A 233 1.72 9.51 1.35
C ARG A 233 3.13 9.97 0.97
N LEU A 234 3.75 9.40 -0.06
CA LEU A 234 5.08 9.84 -0.51
C LEU A 234 5.07 11.28 -1.07
N VAL A 235 3.99 11.70 -1.73
CA VAL A 235 3.82 13.10 -2.17
C VAL A 235 3.74 14.02 -0.95
N GLU A 236 2.87 13.70 0.00
CA GLU A 236 2.64 14.49 1.22
C GLU A 236 3.90 14.57 2.08
N VAL A 237 4.60 13.44 2.28
CA VAL A 237 5.88 13.39 3.00
C VAL A 237 6.95 14.24 2.31
N GLY A 238 7.02 14.23 0.97
CA GLY A 238 7.94 15.06 0.21
C GLY A 238 7.67 16.55 0.41
N GLN A 239 6.40 16.95 0.38
CA GLN A 239 5.98 18.34 0.64
C GLN A 239 6.28 18.77 2.08
N ALA A 240 5.93 17.93 3.06
CA ALA A 240 6.20 18.19 4.47
C ALA A 240 7.71 18.27 4.78
N ALA A 241 8.54 17.51 4.02
CA ALA A 241 10.00 17.55 4.13
C ALA A 241 10.66 18.72 3.37
N GLY A 242 9.86 19.66 2.84
CA GLY A 242 10.35 20.92 2.26
C GLY A 242 10.50 20.94 0.74
N CYS A 243 10.05 19.91 0.02
CA CYS A 243 9.98 19.95 -1.43
C CYS A 243 8.84 20.88 -1.89
N GLY A 244 9.18 21.94 -2.64
CA GLY A 244 8.21 22.97 -3.05
C GLY A 244 7.17 22.48 -4.06
N TYR A 245 7.49 21.47 -4.83
CA TYR A 245 6.57 20.85 -5.80
C TYR A 245 6.68 19.32 -5.76
N ALA A 246 5.57 18.65 -5.55
CA ALA A 246 5.51 17.19 -5.61
C ALA A 246 4.29 16.74 -6.43
N GLN A 247 4.50 15.84 -7.38
CA GLN A 247 3.48 15.32 -8.27
C GLN A 247 3.40 13.80 -8.22
N LEU A 248 2.18 13.26 -8.12
CA LEU A 248 1.91 11.85 -8.36
C LEU A 248 1.68 11.64 -9.86
N VAL A 249 2.40 10.70 -10.46
CA VAL A 249 2.27 10.33 -11.87
C VAL A 249 2.09 8.83 -12.00
N GLN A 250 1.17 8.37 -12.86
CA GLN A 250 1.02 6.94 -13.14
C GLN A 250 2.05 6.48 -14.16
N ARG A 251 2.41 7.38 -15.10
CA ARG A 251 3.38 7.13 -16.17
C ARG A 251 3.98 8.43 -16.70
N ALA A 252 4.96 8.36 -17.58
CA ALA A 252 5.67 9.52 -18.12
C ALA A 252 4.76 10.55 -18.81
N ALA A 253 3.65 10.10 -19.39
CA ALA A 253 2.69 11.00 -20.06
C ALA A 253 1.98 11.98 -19.11
N ASP A 254 1.93 11.66 -17.80
CA ASP A 254 1.25 12.47 -16.79
C ASP A 254 2.14 13.59 -16.24
N ILE A 255 3.42 13.65 -16.63
CA ILE A 255 4.37 14.63 -16.09
C ILE A 255 4.00 16.04 -16.53
N ASP A 256 3.80 16.92 -15.56
CA ASP A 256 3.66 18.36 -15.83
C ASP A 256 5.03 19.01 -16.06
N TRP A 257 5.46 18.96 -17.31
CA TRP A 257 6.75 19.53 -17.72
C TRP A 257 6.84 21.05 -17.52
N ARG A 258 5.70 21.76 -17.41
CA ARG A 258 5.71 23.21 -17.15
C ARG A 258 6.08 23.50 -15.70
N ALA A 259 5.56 22.71 -14.78
CA ALA A 259 5.88 22.83 -13.36
C ALA A 259 7.36 22.48 -13.06
N LEU A 260 8.01 21.69 -13.91
CA LEU A 260 9.43 21.35 -13.81
C LEU A 260 10.36 22.35 -14.50
N GLN A 261 9.81 23.39 -15.13
CA GLN A 261 10.62 24.36 -15.87
C GLN A 261 11.53 25.16 -14.91
N GLY A 262 12.84 25.16 -15.19
CA GLY A 262 13.83 25.83 -14.34
C GLY A 262 14.40 24.96 -13.21
N SER A 263 13.86 23.76 -12.98
CA SER A 263 14.44 22.80 -12.04
C SER A 263 15.84 22.37 -12.48
N ARG A 264 16.73 22.26 -11.53
CA ARG A 264 18.11 21.75 -11.71
C ARG A 264 18.29 20.37 -11.12
N CYS A 265 17.46 20.04 -10.15
CA CYS A 265 17.48 18.76 -9.45
C CYS A 265 16.05 18.26 -9.22
N VAL A 266 15.70 17.09 -9.78
CA VAL A 266 14.39 16.46 -9.62
C VAL A 266 14.54 15.13 -8.89
N GLY A 267 13.79 14.96 -7.81
CA GLY A 267 13.68 13.70 -7.09
C GLY A 267 12.69 12.76 -7.79
N ILE A 268 13.05 11.49 -7.87
CA ILE A 268 12.18 10.44 -8.41
C ILE A 268 12.08 9.32 -7.40
N THR A 269 10.85 8.93 -7.08
CA THR A 269 10.54 7.75 -6.26
C THR A 269 9.33 7.01 -6.83
N ALA A 270 9.02 5.85 -6.25
CA ALA A 270 7.86 5.06 -6.66
C ALA A 270 7.20 4.39 -5.46
N GLY A 271 5.87 4.38 -5.45
CA GLY A 271 5.09 3.68 -4.45
C GLY A 271 5.29 2.16 -4.50
N ALA A 272 4.95 1.49 -3.40
CA ALA A 272 5.17 0.04 -3.20
C ALA A 272 4.43 -0.86 -4.20
N SER A 273 3.51 -0.33 -4.98
CA SER A 273 2.76 -1.04 -6.03
C SER A 273 3.15 -0.63 -7.47
N ALA A 274 4.17 0.20 -7.65
CA ALA A 274 4.62 0.64 -8.97
C ALA A 274 5.77 -0.25 -9.48
N PRO A 275 5.64 -0.85 -10.68
CA PRO A 275 6.70 -1.67 -11.27
C PRO A 275 7.85 -0.82 -11.82
N GLU A 276 9.07 -1.39 -11.84
CA GLU A 276 10.28 -0.69 -12.28
C GLU A 276 10.20 -0.23 -13.75
N VAL A 277 9.41 -0.89 -14.59
CA VAL A 277 9.19 -0.47 -15.98
C VAL A 277 8.62 0.95 -16.09
N LEU A 278 7.73 1.36 -15.18
CA LEU A 278 7.18 2.72 -15.18
C LEU A 278 8.21 3.75 -14.72
N ILE A 279 9.12 3.36 -13.85
CA ILE A 279 10.25 4.21 -13.43
C ILE A 279 11.19 4.42 -14.61
N THR A 280 11.52 3.36 -15.33
CA THR A 280 12.34 3.42 -16.55
C THR A 280 11.68 4.31 -17.59
N GLU A 281 10.37 4.20 -17.83
CA GLU A 281 9.62 5.07 -18.74
C GLU A 281 9.76 6.56 -18.38
N VAL A 282 9.66 6.89 -17.08
CA VAL A 282 9.85 8.25 -16.60
C VAL A 282 11.28 8.73 -16.81
N LEU A 283 12.28 7.90 -16.46
CA LEU A 283 13.69 8.26 -16.64
C LEU A 283 14.03 8.49 -18.12
N ASP A 284 13.50 7.69 -19.03
CA ASP A 284 13.70 7.85 -20.46
C ASP A 284 13.05 9.14 -20.99
N ALA A 285 11.86 9.49 -20.50
CA ALA A 285 11.21 10.76 -20.84
C ALA A 285 12.04 11.99 -20.40
N PHE A 286 12.78 11.89 -19.30
CA PHE A 286 13.75 12.92 -18.89
C PHE A 286 14.98 12.92 -19.79
N ARG A 287 15.55 11.77 -20.11
CA ARG A 287 16.71 11.65 -21.04
C ARG A 287 16.40 12.22 -22.41
N ASP A 288 15.16 12.09 -22.88
CA ASP A 288 14.75 12.67 -24.15
C ASP A 288 14.78 14.20 -24.17
N ARG A 289 14.56 14.85 -23.02
CA ARG A 289 14.44 16.31 -22.88
C ARG A 289 15.68 16.99 -22.31
N PHE A 290 16.46 16.28 -21.49
CA PHE A 290 17.54 16.83 -20.70
C PHE A 290 18.84 16.03 -20.90
N ASP A 291 19.97 16.68 -20.67
CA ASP A 291 21.24 16.00 -20.39
C ASP A 291 21.21 15.57 -18.90
N ALA A 292 20.58 14.43 -18.66
CA ALA A 292 20.20 13.98 -17.32
C ALA A 292 21.29 13.12 -16.68
N VAL A 293 21.80 13.54 -15.54
CA VAL A 293 22.67 12.75 -14.67
C VAL A 293 21.80 12.11 -13.56
N ILE A 294 21.89 10.78 -13.43
CA ILE A 294 21.13 10.03 -12.43
C ILE A 294 22.03 9.68 -11.25
N GLU A 295 21.65 10.11 -10.06
CA GLU A 295 22.26 9.74 -8.78
C GLU A 295 21.27 8.90 -7.97
N GLN A 296 21.63 7.66 -7.61
CA GLN A 296 20.82 6.86 -6.70
C GLN A 296 21.17 7.18 -5.24
N VAL A 297 20.14 7.48 -4.44
CA VAL A 297 20.26 7.74 -3.00
C VAL A 297 19.61 6.57 -2.26
N GLU A 298 20.43 5.68 -1.72
CA GLU A 298 20.00 4.48 -1.00
C GLU A 298 19.98 4.74 0.51
N THR A 299 18.83 4.52 1.15
CA THR A 299 18.64 4.66 2.60
C THR A 299 18.52 3.33 3.33
N ALA A 300 18.06 2.29 2.64
CA ALA A 300 17.91 0.95 3.18
C ALA A 300 17.95 -0.10 2.06
N ARG A 301 18.32 -1.34 2.43
CA ARG A 301 18.22 -2.52 1.56
C ARG A 301 17.11 -3.43 2.05
N GLU A 302 16.24 -3.82 1.14
CA GLU A 302 15.13 -4.72 1.42
C GLU A 302 15.45 -6.14 0.94
N ASN A 303 15.58 -7.09 1.88
CA ASN A 303 15.85 -8.49 1.61
C ASN A 303 14.69 -9.39 2.10
N VAL A 304 13.47 -8.86 2.01
CA VAL A 304 12.26 -9.56 2.47
C VAL A 304 11.65 -10.32 1.29
N GLU A 305 11.35 -11.59 1.52
CA GLU A 305 10.63 -12.44 0.58
C GLU A 305 9.49 -13.16 1.30
N PHE A 306 8.30 -13.17 0.71
CA PHE A 306 7.14 -13.90 1.23
C PHE A 306 6.81 -15.10 0.37
N LYS A 307 6.66 -16.27 1.01
CA LYS A 307 6.28 -17.50 0.31
C LYS A 307 4.85 -17.42 -0.23
N VAL A 308 4.65 -17.90 -1.45
CA VAL A 308 3.31 -18.09 -2.01
C VAL A 308 2.58 -19.25 -1.31
N PRO A 309 1.23 -19.29 -1.32
CA PRO A 309 0.43 -20.36 -0.71
C PRO A 309 0.80 -21.75 -1.24
N ARG A 310 0.69 -22.77 -0.38
CA ARG A 310 1.07 -24.16 -0.74
C ARG A 310 0.30 -24.67 -1.95
N VAL A 311 -1.00 -24.34 -2.06
CA VAL A 311 -1.85 -24.77 -3.17
C VAL A 311 -1.31 -24.40 -4.54
N LEU A 312 -0.54 -23.33 -4.66
CA LEU A 312 0.09 -22.91 -5.91
C LEU A 312 1.49 -23.48 -6.14
N ARG A 313 2.15 -23.99 -5.09
CA ARG A 313 3.51 -24.56 -5.17
C ARG A 313 3.55 -26.03 -5.60
N VAL A 314 2.43 -26.72 -5.51
CA VAL A 314 2.31 -28.12 -5.89
C VAL A 314 1.89 -28.18 -7.36
N PRO A 315 2.56 -28.95 -8.25
CA PRO A 315 2.12 -29.17 -9.61
C PRO A 315 0.65 -29.69 -9.63
N ALA A 316 -0.05 -29.36 -10.69
CA ALA A 316 -1.45 -29.80 -10.89
C ALA A 316 -1.53 -31.30 -11.12
#